data_fd7fff5f1c773d9f41e63fcba224445e
#
_entry.id   fd7fff5f1c773d9f41e63fcba224445e
#
_cell.length_a   1.000
_cell.length_b   1.000
_cell.length_c   1.000
_cell.angle_alpha   90.00
_cell.angle_beta   90.00
_cell.angle_gamma   90.00
#
_symmetry.space_group_name_H-M   'P 1'
#
loop_
_entity.id
_entity.type
_entity.pdbx_description
1 polymer ?
#
loop_
_entity_poly.entity_id
_entity_poly.type
_entity_poly.pdbx_seq_one_letter_code
_entity_poly.pdbx_strand_id
1 'polypeptide(L)'
;MYDGPCPRCGPEGVLDIEFDLERARRAINPRTLAARPRDQWRYRELLPLPAGARVAPLHVGWTPIEDAPRLARWAGLRGLRLKDEGRNPTASFKDRASGVGVARALAGRARVVACASTGNAASSLAGAAASVGLKAVIFVPEFAPEPKVAQLLVFGARVIRVAGTYDETWELCQRACDAYGWYNRNAAVNPSLVEGKKTCGLEIAEQLGAEVPDWVAVSVGDGCTIAGTWKGLREMRALNFIKRLPRMLGVQAEGARPLVDAFEQRRDLEPGPAQTLADSICVGHPRNWRKALRAVRESKGAFVAVSDEAILEAMREAGRLSGVFGEPAGVAGLAGLRQAVAEGLISRRATALAVVTGSGLKDVKSAIRAAGQPVTLRPDDAELAAYLKERPV
;
A
#
# COMPACT_ATOMS: atom_id res chain seq x y z
N MET A 1 -19.89 6.12 14.62
CA MET A 1 -18.66 6.75 14.09
C MET A 1 -18.92 7.11 12.64
N TYR A 2 -18.55 8.29 12.22
CA TYR A 2 -18.81 8.80 10.87
C TYR A 2 -17.73 8.32 9.89
N ASP A 3 -18.13 7.81 8.75
CA ASP A 3 -17.24 7.20 7.73
C ASP A 3 -17.20 8.03 6.43
N GLY A 4 -17.25 9.35 6.52
CA GLY A 4 -17.23 10.30 5.41
C GLY A 4 -16.20 11.42 5.58
N PRO A 5 -16.12 12.35 4.63
CA PRO A 5 -15.29 13.55 4.74
C PRO A 5 -15.83 14.50 5.81
N CYS A 6 -15.04 15.49 6.19
CA CYS A 6 -15.45 16.50 7.18
C CYS A 6 -16.69 17.27 6.70
N PRO A 7 -17.81 17.28 7.45
CA PRO A 7 -19.02 17.98 7.05
C PRO A 7 -18.86 19.52 6.97
N ARG A 8 -17.82 20.08 7.61
CA ARG A 8 -17.52 21.53 7.55
C ARG A 8 -16.60 21.89 6.39
N CYS A 9 -15.63 21.03 6.08
CA CYS A 9 -14.60 21.27 5.04
C CYS A 9 -14.97 20.67 3.69
N GLY A 10 -16.03 19.86 3.61
CA GLY A 10 -16.42 19.17 2.38
C GLY A 10 -15.45 18.04 1.97
N PRO A 11 -15.42 17.69 0.67
CA PRO A 11 -14.65 16.55 0.16
C PRO A 11 -13.14 16.60 0.46
N GLU A 12 -12.55 17.80 0.54
CA GLU A 12 -11.14 18.01 0.86
C GLU A 12 -10.82 17.80 2.35
N GLY A 13 -11.85 17.73 3.20
CA GLY A 13 -11.72 17.59 4.65
C GLY A 13 -11.51 16.16 5.09
N VAL A 14 -10.30 15.63 4.95
CA VAL A 14 -9.95 14.27 5.37
C VAL A 14 -9.83 14.17 6.88
N LEU A 15 -10.79 13.49 7.52
CA LEU A 15 -10.82 13.29 8.96
C LEU A 15 -9.73 12.35 9.45
N ASP A 16 -9.25 12.58 10.69
CA ASP A 16 -8.40 11.66 11.43
C ASP A 16 -9.20 11.03 12.58
N ILE A 17 -8.85 9.81 12.98
CA ILE A 17 -9.45 9.13 14.10
C ILE A 17 -8.42 9.09 15.22
N GLU A 18 -8.74 9.68 16.35
CA GLU A 18 -7.88 9.65 17.52
C GLU A 18 -8.33 8.55 18.49
N PHE A 19 -7.35 7.90 19.10
CA PHE A 19 -7.56 6.84 20.08
C PHE A 19 -7.04 7.27 21.45
N ASP A 20 -7.74 6.85 22.49
CA ASP A 20 -7.26 6.94 23.86
C ASP A 20 -6.09 5.95 24.07
N LEU A 21 -4.89 6.46 23.92
CA LEU A 21 -3.67 5.64 24.01
C LEU A 21 -3.38 5.19 25.44
N GLU A 22 -3.83 5.93 26.46
CA GLU A 22 -3.69 5.52 27.86
C GLU A 22 -4.57 4.30 28.16
N ARG A 23 -5.80 4.31 27.65
CA ARG A 23 -6.68 3.14 27.71
C ARG A 23 -6.12 1.98 26.89
N ALA A 24 -5.64 2.25 25.68
CA ALA A 24 -5.06 1.22 24.80
C ALA A 24 -3.83 0.55 25.43
N ARG A 25 -2.97 1.28 26.15
CA ARG A 25 -1.76 0.78 26.81
C ARG A 25 -2.05 -0.38 27.80
N ARG A 26 -3.22 -0.37 28.45
CA ARG A 26 -3.62 -1.45 29.36
C ARG A 26 -3.89 -2.77 28.62
N ALA A 27 -4.41 -2.67 27.40
CA ALA A 27 -4.80 -3.82 26.58
C ALA A 27 -3.73 -4.22 25.54
N ILE A 28 -2.88 -3.29 25.13
CA ILE A 28 -1.83 -3.49 24.12
C ILE A 28 -0.46 -3.32 24.78
N ASN A 29 0.17 -4.43 25.07
CA ASN A 29 1.54 -4.52 25.58
C ASN A 29 2.18 -5.82 25.08
N PRO A 30 3.50 -6.00 25.17
CA PRO A 30 4.18 -7.18 24.61
C PRO A 30 3.61 -8.52 25.12
N ARG A 31 3.22 -8.60 26.41
CA ARG A 31 2.65 -9.82 26.99
C ARG A 31 1.28 -10.16 26.41
N THR A 32 0.39 -9.17 26.29
CA THR A 32 -0.97 -9.39 25.75
C THR A 32 -0.93 -9.67 24.25
N LEU A 33 -0.07 -8.99 23.49
CA LEU A 33 0.08 -9.25 22.06
C LEU A 33 0.68 -10.63 21.78
N ALA A 34 1.59 -11.13 22.61
CA ALA A 34 2.16 -12.47 22.44
C ALA A 34 1.11 -13.58 22.41
N ALA A 35 0.00 -13.39 23.13
CA ALA A 35 -1.11 -14.36 23.20
C ALA A 35 -2.16 -14.20 22.08
N ARG A 36 -2.08 -13.15 21.25
CA ARG A 36 -3.07 -12.87 20.19
C ARG A 36 -2.67 -13.50 18.86
N PRO A 37 -3.63 -13.88 18.00
CA PRO A 37 -3.35 -14.27 16.61
C PRO A 37 -2.46 -13.24 15.89
N ARG A 38 -1.63 -13.72 14.98
CA ARG A 38 -0.69 -12.89 14.21
C ARG A 38 -1.36 -12.35 12.94
N ASP A 39 -2.31 -11.43 13.10
CA ASP A 39 -3.03 -10.74 12.04
C ASP A 39 -3.28 -9.27 12.44
N GLN A 40 -3.90 -8.48 11.58
CA GLN A 40 -4.17 -7.06 11.87
C GLN A 40 -5.15 -6.85 13.04
N TRP A 41 -5.97 -7.85 13.37
CA TRP A 41 -6.99 -7.74 14.41
C TRP A 41 -6.40 -7.80 15.84
N ARG A 42 -5.13 -8.15 15.96
CA ARG A 42 -4.41 -8.12 17.24
C ARG A 42 -4.34 -6.71 17.87
N TYR A 43 -4.55 -5.68 17.06
CA TYR A 43 -4.55 -4.26 17.46
C TYR A 43 -5.96 -3.67 17.54
N ARG A 44 -6.98 -4.45 17.88
CA ARG A 44 -8.39 -4.03 17.83
C ARG A 44 -8.68 -2.74 18.59
N GLU A 45 -8.01 -2.50 19.71
CA GLU A 45 -8.16 -1.31 20.54
C GLU A 45 -7.66 -0.02 19.86
N LEU A 46 -6.85 -0.17 18.81
CA LEU A 46 -6.38 0.91 17.94
C LEU A 46 -7.08 0.91 16.57
N LEU A 47 -8.20 0.20 16.45
CA LEU A 47 -9.01 0.18 15.22
C LEU A 47 -10.41 0.75 15.50
N PRO A 48 -11.03 1.40 14.49
CA PRO A 48 -12.31 2.07 14.67
C PRO A 48 -13.48 1.06 14.64
N LEU A 49 -13.41 0.05 15.48
CA LEU A 49 -14.39 -1.03 15.53
C LEU A 49 -15.06 -1.10 16.90
N PRO A 50 -16.39 -1.33 16.98
CA PRO A 50 -17.03 -1.63 18.24
C PRO A 50 -16.52 -2.94 18.84
N ALA A 51 -16.65 -3.08 20.16
CA ALA A 51 -16.34 -4.34 20.83
C ALA A 51 -17.17 -5.48 20.22
N GLY A 52 -16.54 -6.63 20.00
CA GLY A 52 -17.20 -7.80 19.40
C GLY A 52 -17.53 -7.67 17.90
N ALA A 53 -17.11 -6.60 17.21
CA ALA A 53 -17.38 -6.46 15.77
C ALA A 53 -16.93 -7.69 14.98
N ARG A 54 -17.80 -8.16 14.10
CA ARG A 54 -17.49 -9.23 13.14
C ARG A 54 -16.45 -8.73 12.14
N VAL A 55 -15.45 -9.54 11.85
CA VAL A 55 -14.38 -9.26 10.89
C VAL A 55 -14.34 -10.34 9.82
N ALA A 56 -13.74 -10.04 8.67
CA ALA A 56 -13.51 -11.02 7.62
C ALA A 56 -12.58 -12.13 8.13
N PRO A 57 -12.89 -13.42 7.90
CA PRO A 57 -12.08 -14.56 8.33
C PRO A 57 -10.87 -14.78 7.38
N LEU A 58 -10.24 -13.70 6.96
CA LEU A 58 -9.05 -13.71 6.12
C LEU A 58 -7.85 -13.30 6.97
N HIS A 59 -6.73 -13.99 6.77
CA HIS A 59 -5.47 -13.67 7.44
C HIS A 59 -4.85 -12.41 6.79
N VAL A 60 -5.25 -11.23 7.25
CA VAL A 60 -4.73 -9.95 6.78
C VAL A 60 -3.70 -9.43 7.79
N GLY A 61 -2.58 -8.97 7.27
CA GLY A 61 -1.51 -8.43 8.10
C GLY A 61 -0.55 -9.50 8.62
N TRP A 62 0.28 -9.10 9.59
CA TRP A 62 1.44 -9.86 10.07
C TRP A 62 2.32 -10.35 8.92
N THR A 63 2.44 -9.53 7.89
CA THR A 63 3.24 -9.84 6.71
C THR A 63 4.71 -9.95 7.09
N PRO A 64 5.49 -10.80 6.41
CA PRO A 64 6.89 -10.99 6.74
C PRO A 64 7.72 -9.72 6.54
N ILE A 65 8.76 -9.59 7.36
CA ILE A 65 9.85 -8.65 7.17
C ILE A 65 11.11 -9.47 6.88
N GLU A 66 11.58 -9.40 5.65
CA GLU A 66 12.70 -10.18 5.14
C GLU A 66 14.00 -9.37 5.15
N ASP A 67 15.07 -9.92 5.67
CA ASP A 67 16.40 -9.34 5.53
C ASP A 67 16.90 -9.48 4.09
N ALA A 68 17.36 -8.38 3.49
CA ALA A 68 17.77 -8.34 2.09
C ALA A 68 19.22 -7.83 1.92
N PRO A 69 20.25 -8.57 2.39
CA PRO A 69 21.63 -8.07 2.42
C PRO A 69 22.25 -7.85 1.03
N ARG A 70 21.88 -8.66 0.03
CA ARG A 70 22.36 -8.46 -1.35
C ARG A 70 21.74 -7.20 -1.96
N LEU A 71 20.45 -6.98 -1.68
CA LEU A 71 19.71 -5.81 -2.14
C LEU A 71 20.15 -4.54 -1.40
N ALA A 72 20.55 -4.65 -0.12
CA ALA A 72 21.15 -3.55 0.63
C ALA A 72 22.43 -3.04 -0.04
N ARG A 73 23.32 -3.94 -0.49
CA ARG A 73 24.52 -3.59 -1.26
C ARG A 73 24.18 -2.88 -2.57
N TRP A 74 23.20 -3.38 -3.31
CA TRP A 74 22.72 -2.75 -4.55
C TRP A 74 22.17 -1.34 -4.30
N ALA A 75 21.43 -1.14 -3.22
CA ALA A 75 20.88 0.17 -2.83
C ALA A 75 21.93 1.10 -2.17
N GLY A 76 23.15 0.61 -1.88
CA GLY A 76 24.20 1.37 -1.22
C GLY A 76 23.95 1.61 0.28
N LEU A 77 23.17 0.75 0.95
CA LEU A 77 22.82 0.84 2.36
C LEU A 77 23.60 -0.15 3.23
N ARG A 78 23.79 0.17 4.51
CA ARG A 78 24.34 -0.76 5.50
C ARG A 78 23.45 -1.97 5.74
N GLY A 79 22.13 -1.78 5.71
CA GLY A 79 21.14 -2.83 5.90
C GLY A 79 19.80 -2.45 5.30
N LEU A 80 19.11 -3.42 4.72
CA LEU A 80 17.81 -3.26 4.11
C LEU A 80 16.92 -4.45 4.47
N ARG A 81 15.68 -4.13 4.86
CA ARG A 81 14.61 -5.10 5.07
C ARG A 81 13.45 -4.80 4.13
N LEU A 82 12.74 -5.84 3.71
CA LEU A 82 11.54 -5.73 2.89
C LEU A 82 10.34 -6.18 3.70
N LYS A 83 9.31 -5.32 3.84
CA LYS A 83 8.00 -5.73 4.34
C LYS A 83 7.12 -6.13 3.17
N ASP A 84 6.95 -7.44 2.99
CA ASP A 84 6.25 -8.00 1.83
C ASP A 84 4.73 -8.04 2.03
N GLU A 85 4.06 -6.98 1.62
CA GLU A 85 2.59 -6.87 1.63
C GLU A 85 1.92 -7.67 0.51
N GLY A 86 2.67 -8.18 -0.44
CA GLY A 86 2.19 -9.13 -1.45
C GLY A 86 1.71 -10.44 -0.85
N ARG A 87 2.00 -10.73 0.42
CA ARG A 87 1.59 -11.92 1.16
C ARG A 87 0.20 -11.82 1.79
N ASN A 88 -0.47 -10.68 1.67
CA ASN A 88 -1.86 -10.55 2.07
C ASN A 88 -2.81 -11.36 1.14
N PRO A 89 -4.04 -11.70 1.59
CA PRO A 89 -4.95 -12.62 0.88
C PRO A 89 -5.23 -12.29 -0.58
N THR A 90 -5.36 -11.00 -0.93
CA THR A 90 -5.53 -10.58 -2.34
C THR A 90 -4.25 -10.02 -2.94
N ALA A 91 -3.12 -10.41 -2.37
CA ALA A 91 -1.77 -10.11 -2.82
C ALA A 91 -1.41 -8.61 -2.81
N SER A 92 -1.96 -7.82 -1.88
CA SER A 92 -1.56 -6.43 -1.72
C SER A 92 -1.86 -5.81 -0.34
N PHE A 93 -1.19 -4.73 -0.05
CA PHE A 93 -1.39 -3.85 1.11
C PHE A 93 -2.86 -3.40 1.30
N LYS A 94 -3.65 -3.35 0.23
CA LYS A 94 -5.03 -2.84 0.27
C LYS A 94 -5.97 -3.72 1.10
N ASP A 95 -5.61 -4.98 1.36
CA ASP A 95 -6.37 -5.88 2.23
C ASP A 95 -6.54 -5.32 3.64
N ARG A 96 -5.53 -4.61 4.15
CA ARG A 96 -5.58 -3.95 5.46
C ARG A 96 -6.72 -2.95 5.57
N ALA A 97 -6.83 -2.07 4.57
CA ALA A 97 -7.89 -1.08 4.51
C ALA A 97 -9.26 -1.71 4.26
N SER A 98 -9.34 -2.66 3.32
CA SER A 98 -10.60 -3.32 2.96
C SER A 98 -11.13 -4.20 4.09
N GLY A 99 -10.26 -4.87 4.84
CA GLY A 99 -10.65 -5.62 6.03
C GLY A 99 -11.34 -4.74 7.07
N VAL A 100 -10.74 -3.59 7.41
CA VAL A 100 -11.36 -2.64 8.35
C VAL A 100 -12.62 -2.02 7.76
N GLY A 101 -12.64 -1.64 6.48
CA GLY A 101 -13.82 -1.10 5.81
C GLY A 101 -15.00 -2.07 5.82
N VAL A 102 -14.76 -3.36 5.51
CA VAL A 102 -15.79 -4.40 5.54
C VAL A 102 -16.30 -4.63 6.97
N ALA A 103 -15.41 -4.67 7.97
CA ALA A 103 -15.83 -4.79 9.37
C ALA A 103 -16.69 -3.60 9.83
N ARG A 104 -16.35 -2.37 9.38
CA ARG A 104 -17.17 -1.17 9.62
C ARG A 104 -18.52 -1.26 8.91
N ALA A 105 -18.54 -1.69 7.66
CA ALA A 105 -19.79 -1.89 6.89
C ALA A 105 -20.72 -2.88 7.60
N LEU A 106 -20.20 -4.02 8.08
CA LEU A 106 -20.95 -5.01 8.85
C LEU A 106 -21.49 -4.41 10.16
N ALA A 107 -20.67 -3.68 10.91
CA ALA A 107 -21.08 -3.03 12.16
C ALA A 107 -22.17 -1.97 11.91
N GLY A 108 -22.13 -1.27 10.77
CA GLY A 108 -23.15 -0.34 10.30
C GLY A 108 -24.35 -0.99 9.61
N ARG A 109 -24.42 -2.35 9.56
CA ARG A 109 -25.48 -3.12 8.89
C ARG A 109 -25.63 -2.81 7.39
N ALA A 110 -24.56 -2.37 6.75
CA ALA A 110 -24.56 -2.17 5.31
C ALA A 110 -24.76 -3.52 4.59
N ARG A 111 -25.54 -3.49 3.51
CA ARG A 111 -25.80 -4.68 2.67
C ARG A 111 -24.89 -4.73 1.44
N VAL A 112 -24.36 -3.58 1.05
CA VAL A 112 -23.54 -3.40 -0.14
C VAL A 112 -22.34 -2.54 0.21
N VAL A 113 -21.16 -2.93 -0.27
CA VAL A 113 -19.94 -2.12 -0.26
C VAL A 113 -19.55 -1.78 -1.69
N ALA A 114 -19.08 -0.56 -1.93
CA ALA A 114 -18.72 -0.13 -3.28
C ALA A 114 -17.40 0.64 -3.34
N CYS A 115 -16.74 0.55 -4.49
CA CYS A 115 -15.63 1.44 -4.84
C CYS A 115 -15.46 1.59 -6.35
N ALA A 116 -14.80 2.68 -6.75
CA ALA A 116 -14.30 2.89 -8.11
C ALA A 116 -12.81 2.56 -8.15
N SER A 117 -12.44 1.44 -8.75
CA SER A 117 -11.04 1.02 -8.92
C SER A 117 -10.93 -0.21 -9.82
N THR A 118 -9.91 -0.26 -10.66
CA THR A 118 -9.53 -1.47 -11.41
C THR A 118 -8.45 -2.29 -10.70
N GLY A 119 -7.75 -1.71 -9.72
CA GLY A 119 -6.54 -2.27 -9.12
C GLY A 119 -6.76 -2.94 -7.76
N ASN A 120 -5.71 -2.86 -6.94
CA ASN A 120 -5.63 -3.50 -5.63
C ASN A 120 -6.74 -3.11 -4.65
N ALA A 121 -7.31 -1.90 -4.78
CA ALA A 121 -8.42 -1.46 -3.94
C ALA A 121 -9.70 -2.26 -4.21
N ALA A 122 -10.02 -2.50 -5.48
CA ALA A 122 -11.17 -3.27 -5.90
C ALA A 122 -11.02 -4.75 -5.53
N SER A 123 -9.89 -5.38 -5.87
CA SER A 123 -9.67 -6.81 -5.58
C SER A 123 -9.72 -7.09 -4.08
N SER A 124 -9.11 -6.24 -3.26
CA SER A 124 -9.15 -6.39 -1.80
C SER A 124 -10.56 -6.22 -1.22
N LEU A 125 -11.35 -5.27 -1.75
CA LEU A 125 -12.74 -5.10 -1.32
C LEU A 125 -13.60 -6.30 -1.71
N ALA A 126 -13.49 -6.73 -2.96
CA ALA A 126 -14.26 -7.87 -3.47
C ALA A 126 -13.96 -9.16 -2.67
N GLY A 127 -12.67 -9.47 -2.43
CA GLY A 127 -12.27 -10.63 -1.64
C GLY A 127 -12.74 -10.57 -0.19
N ALA A 128 -12.55 -9.42 0.48
CA ALA A 128 -13.01 -9.24 1.86
C ALA A 128 -14.54 -9.32 1.97
N ALA A 129 -15.28 -8.72 1.03
CA ALA A 129 -16.74 -8.77 1.00
C ALA A 129 -17.26 -10.19 0.77
N ALA A 130 -16.68 -10.91 -0.18
CA ALA A 130 -17.03 -12.30 -0.49
C ALA A 130 -16.89 -13.21 0.74
N SER A 131 -15.81 -13.05 1.52
CA SER A 131 -15.51 -13.88 2.69
C SER A 131 -16.54 -13.75 3.83
N VAL A 132 -17.35 -12.71 3.83
CA VAL A 132 -18.40 -12.45 4.84
C VAL A 132 -19.81 -12.43 4.28
N GLY A 133 -20.00 -12.68 2.98
CA GLY A 133 -21.28 -12.67 2.30
C GLY A 133 -21.87 -11.27 2.04
N LEU A 134 -21.04 -10.22 2.06
CA LEU A 134 -21.46 -8.88 1.63
C LEU A 134 -21.43 -8.77 0.10
N LYS A 135 -22.39 -8.02 -0.45
CA LYS A 135 -22.39 -7.69 -1.87
C LYS A 135 -21.35 -6.59 -2.15
N ALA A 136 -20.46 -6.84 -3.11
CA ALA A 136 -19.53 -5.84 -3.61
C ALA A 136 -19.98 -5.31 -4.98
N VAL A 137 -20.01 -3.99 -5.15
CA VAL A 137 -20.25 -3.31 -6.44
C VAL A 137 -19.00 -2.52 -6.79
N ILE A 138 -18.39 -2.86 -7.90
CA ILE A 138 -17.12 -2.25 -8.34
C ILE A 138 -17.35 -1.50 -9.66
N PHE A 139 -17.05 -0.23 -9.65
CA PHE A 139 -17.09 0.61 -10.85
C PHE A 139 -15.70 0.64 -11.47
N VAL A 140 -15.61 0.37 -12.77
CA VAL A 140 -14.38 0.39 -13.54
C VAL A 140 -14.60 1.16 -14.84
N PRO A 141 -13.63 1.94 -15.35
CA PRO A 141 -13.75 2.50 -16.68
C PRO A 141 -13.77 1.38 -17.72
N GLU A 142 -14.37 1.62 -18.89
CA GLU A 142 -14.56 0.60 -19.93
C GLU A 142 -13.26 -0.02 -20.44
N PHE A 143 -12.16 0.75 -20.42
CA PHE A 143 -10.83 0.31 -20.84
C PHE A 143 -10.06 -0.47 -19.76
N ALA A 144 -10.71 -0.83 -18.64
CA ALA A 144 -10.09 -1.61 -17.56
C ALA A 144 -9.55 -2.95 -18.09
N PRO A 145 -8.29 -3.32 -17.75
CA PRO A 145 -7.67 -4.56 -18.20
C PRO A 145 -8.47 -5.81 -17.79
N GLU A 146 -8.75 -6.70 -18.73
CA GLU A 146 -9.53 -7.92 -18.47
C GLU A 146 -9.01 -8.79 -17.32
N PRO A 147 -7.69 -9.04 -17.18
CA PRO A 147 -7.19 -9.86 -16.05
C PRO A 147 -7.52 -9.27 -14.68
N LYS A 148 -7.55 -7.94 -14.58
CA LYS A 148 -7.95 -7.26 -13.33
C LYS A 148 -9.44 -7.38 -13.05
N VAL A 149 -10.27 -7.28 -14.10
CA VAL A 149 -11.74 -7.48 -14.01
C VAL A 149 -12.08 -8.94 -13.68
N ALA A 150 -11.37 -9.90 -14.28
CA ALA A 150 -11.61 -11.32 -14.03
C ALA A 150 -11.46 -11.67 -12.53
N GLN A 151 -10.47 -11.13 -11.82
CA GLN A 151 -10.32 -11.35 -10.38
C GLN A 151 -11.55 -10.87 -9.59
N LEU A 152 -12.13 -9.72 -9.98
CA LEU A 152 -13.33 -9.18 -9.32
C LEU A 152 -14.56 -10.08 -9.53
N LEU A 153 -14.72 -10.59 -10.75
CA LEU A 153 -15.82 -11.50 -11.12
C LEU A 153 -15.71 -12.84 -10.38
N VAL A 154 -14.50 -13.40 -10.26
CA VAL A 154 -14.25 -14.63 -9.49
C VAL A 154 -14.62 -14.47 -8.02
N PHE A 155 -14.40 -13.29 -7.42
CA PHE A 155 -14.86 -12.98 -6.06
C PHE A 155 -16.37 -12.68 -5.97
N GLY A 156 -17.13 -12.80 -7.09
CA GLY A 156 -18.56 -12.57 -7.11
C GLY A 156 -19.00 -11.10 -7.01
N ALA A 157 -18.08 -10.16 -7.27
CA ALA A 157 -18.43 -8.75 -7.30
C ALA A 157 -19.30 -8.42 -8.53
N ARG A 158 -20.28 -7.53 -8.34
CA ARG A 158 -20.96 -6.90 -9.49
C ARG A 158 -20.03 -5.82 -10.04
N VAL A 159 -19.48 -6.07 -11.22
CA VAL A 159 -18.61 -5.11 -11.92
C VAL A 159 -19.45 -4.30 -12.90
N ILE A 160 -19.37 -2.97 -12.79
CA ILE A 160 -20.02 -2.01 -13.67
C ILE A 160 -18.94 -1.32 -14.48
N ARG A 161 -18.93 -1.56 -15.81
CA ARG A 161 -18.06 -0.81 -16.73
C ARG A 161 -18.73 0.52 -17.08
N VAL A 162 -18.00 1.60 -16.91
CA VAL A 162 -18.46 2.96 -17.18
C VAL A 162 -17.81 3.45 -18.47
N ALA A 163 -18.62 3.83 -19.45
CA ALA A 163 -18.15 4.45 -20.69
C ALA A 163 -17.71 5.90 -20.39
N GLY A 164 -16.46 6.06 -19.94
CA GLY A 164 -15.91 7.34 -19.53
C GLY A 164 -14.55 7.21 -18.86
N THR A 165 -14.06 8.33 -18.35
CA THR A 165 -12.78 8.44 -17.64
C THR A 165 -12.83 7.80 -16.25
N TYR A 166 -11.65 7.70 -15.62
CA TYR A 166 -11.56 7.24 -14.22
C TYR A 166 -12.29 8.20 -13.27
N ASP A 167 -12.17 9.50 -13.48
CA ASP A 167 -12.82 10.51 -12.61
C ASP A 167 -14.34 10.44 -12.72
N GLU A 168 -14.89 10.33 -13.93
CA GLU A 168 -16.35 10.12 -14.13
C GLU A 168 -16.83 8.82 -13.50
N THR A 169 -16.03 7.75 -13.59
CA THR A 169 -16.30 6.46 -12.94
C THR A 169 -16.34 6.62 -11.43
N TRP A 170 -15.39 7.36 -10.85
CA TRP A 170 -15.31 7.63 -9.42
C TRP A 170 -16.52 8.44 -8.94
N GLU A 171 -16.88 9.50 -9.66
CA GLU A 171 -18.03 10.36 -9.34
C GLU A 171 -19.35 9.59 -9.43
N LEU A 172 -19.52 8.72 -10.45
CA LEU A 172 -20.70 7.87 -10.56
C LEU A 172 -20.80 6.90 -9.38
N CYS A 173 -19.68 6.30 -8.97
CA CYS A 173 -19.63 5.46 -7.77
C CYS A 173 -20.03 6.25 -6.52
N GLN A 174 -19.53 7.49 -6.36
CA GLN A 174 -19.88 8.35 -5.23
C GLN A 174 -21.38 8.63 -5.20
N ARG A 175 -21.96 9.10 -6.31
CA ARG A 175 -23.41 9.35 -6.43
C ARG A 175 -24.24 8.10 -6.13
N ALA A 176 -23.80 6.93 -6.60
CA ALA A 176 -24.48 5.67 -6.31
C ALA A 176 -24.42 5.32 -4.81
N CYS A 177 -23.26 5.49 -4.16
CA CYS A 177 -23.16 5.28 -2.72
C CYS A 177 -24.13 6.16 -1.93
N ASP A 178 -24.24 7.44 -2.29
CA ASP A 178 -25.11 8.41 -1.64
C ASP A 178 -26.59 8.09 -1.88
N ALA A 179 -26.97 7.79 -3.13
CA ALA A 179 -28.35 7.52 -3.51
C ALA A 179 -28.91 6.21 -2.95
N TYR A 180 -28.07 5.17 -2.86
CA TYR A 180 -28.51 3.82 -2.45
C TYR A 180 -28.06 3.43 -1.04
N GLY A 181 -27.41 4.32 -0.30
CA GLY A 181 -26.89 4.04 1.05
C GLY A 181 -25.83 2.95 1.09
N TRP A 182 -25.00 2.83 0.05
CA TRP A 182 -23.93 1.85 0.00
C TRP A 182 -22.73 2.33 0.79
N TYR A 183 -22.04 1.39 1.44
CA TYR A 183 -20.80 1.72 2.15
C TYR A 183 -19.67 2.03 1.17
N ASN A 184 -19.21 3.28 1.19
CA ASN A 184 -18.18 3.79 0.29
C ASN A 184 -16.77 3.43 0.78
N ARG A 185 -16.02 2.69 -0.08
CA ARG A 185 -14.64 2.28 0.19
C ARG A 185 -13.61 3.10 -0.59
N ASN A 186 -13.99 4.15 -1.28
CA ASN A 186 -13.03 4.97 -2.02
C ASN A 186 -11.96 5.56 -1.10
N ALA A 187 -10.72 5.68 -1.63
CA ALA A 187 -9.59 6.18 -0.87
C ALA A 187 -9.84 7.64 -0.43
N ALA A 188 -9.34 7.97 0.75
CA ALA A 188 -9.40 9.28 1.39
C ALA A 188 -10.81 9.82 1.74
N VAL A 189 -11.89 9.22 1.25
CA VAL A 189 -13.26 9.59 1.65
C VAL A 189 -13.55 9.11 3.07
N ASN A 190 -13.18 7.85 3.34
CA ASN A 190 -13.49 7.17 4.58
C ASN A 190 -12.26 7.11 5.50
N PRO A 191 -12.28 7.77 6.67
CA PRO A 191 -11.13 7.81 7.58
C PRO A 191 -10.77 6.43 8.16
N SER A 192 -11.75 5.54 8.32
CA SER A 192 -11.53 4.17 8.84
C SER A 192 -10.56 3.35 7.98
N LEU A 193 -10.45 3.66 6.68
CA LEU A 193 -9.54 2.95 5.78
C LEU A 193 -8.07 3.26 6.05
N VAL A 194 -7.77 4.46 6.52
CA VAL A 194 -6.40 4.84 6.93
C VAL A 194 -6.01 4.08 8.19
N GLU A 195 -6.96 3.84 9.09
CA GLU A 195 -6.73 3.04 10.30
C GLU A 195 -6.41 1.58 9.99
N GLY A 196 -7.01 1.00 8.95
CA GLY A 196 -6.59 -0.30 8.44
C GLY A 196 -5.14 -0.29 7.94
N LYS A 197 -4.76 0.73 7.17
CA LYS A 197 -3.39 0.92 6.66
C LYS A 197 -2.36 1.15 7.78
N LYS A 198 -2.79 1.78 8.87
CA LYS A 198 -1.99 2.00 10.08
C LYS A 198 -1.39 0.72 10.65
N THR A 199 -2.09 -0.41 10.51
CA THR A 199 -1.63 -1.70 11.05
C THR A 199 -0.26 -2.12 10.51
N CYS A 200 0.14 -1.67 9.32
CA CYS A 200 1.50 -1.88 8.81
C CYS A 200 2.56 -1.24 9.72
N GLY A 201 2.34 0.01 10.13
CA GLY A 201 3.25 0.70 11.06
C GLY A 201 3.26 0.08 12.46
N LEU A 202 2.09 -0.39 12.94
CA LEU A 202 1.99 -1.12 14.21
C LEU A 202 2.82 -2.40 14.15
N GLU A 203 2.71 -3.17 13.06
CA GLU A 203 3.46 -4.41 12.86
C GLU A 203 4.97 -4.17 12.72
N ILE A 204 5.39 -3.17 11.94
CA ILE A 204 6.82 -2.82 11.81
C ILE A 204 7.41 -2.57 13.21
N ALA A 205 6.72 -1.80 14.05
CA ALA A 205 7.18 -1.52 15.40
C ALA A 205 7.18 -2.75 16.30
N GLU A 206 6.14 -3.61 16.24
CA GLU A 206 6.08 -4.83 17.05
C GLU A 206 7.11 -5.87 16.61
N GLN A 207 7.25 -6.11 15.30
CA GLN A 207 8.15 -7.12 14.75
C GLN A 207 9.63 -6.76 14.94
N LEU A 208 9.98 -5.46 14.89
CA LEU A 208 11.37 -5.01 14.95
C LEU A 208 11.80 -4.47 16.33
N GLY A 209 10.87 -3.93 17.10
CA GLY A 209 11.19 -3.41 18.43
C GLY A 209 12.37 -2.43 18.43
N ALA A 210 13.45 -2.78 19.11
CA ALA A 210 14.67 -1.98 19.18
C ALA A 210 15.41 -1.84 17.84
N GLU A 211 15.16 -2.76 16.89
CA GLU A 211 15.80 -2.80 15.57
C GLU A 211 15.05 -1.99 14.51
N VAL A 212 14.10 -1.13 14.91
CA VAL A 212 13.44 -0.21 13.96
C VAL A 212 14.49 0.52 13.14
N PRO A 213 14.40 0.52 11.78
CA PRO A 213 15.41 1.10 10.89
C PRO A 213 15.49 2.62 11.00
N ASP A 214 16.48 3.22 10.38
CA ASP A 214 16.62 4.68 10.31
C ASP A 214 15.58 5.28 9.35
N TRP A 215 15.21 4.53 8.29
CA TRP A 215 14.29 4.96 7.27
C TRP A 215 13.23 3.88 6.95
N VAL A 216 12.01 4.34 6.70
CA VAL A 216 10.93 3.51 6.12
C VAL A 216 10.48 4.15 4.81
N ALA A 217 10.68 3.44 3.71
CA ALA A 217 10.29 3.88 2.37
C ALA A 217 8.94 3.31 1.98
N VAL A 218 8.09 4.16 1.43
CA VAL A 218 6.72 3.84 1.02
C VAL A 218 6.43 4.46 -0.34
N SER A 219 5.92 3.68 -1.26
CA SER A 219 5.39 4.16 -2.54
C SER A 219 4.10 4.96 -2.32
N VAL A 220 3.97 6.13 -2.95
CA VAL A 220 2.92 7.10 -2.64
C VAL A 220 2.11 7.48 -3.88
N GLY A 221 0.82 7.10 -3.89
CA GLY A 221 -0.21 7.67 -4.75
C GLY A 221 -1.02 8.71 -3.96
N ASP A 222 -2.24 8.34 -3.49
CA ASP A 222 -3.12 9.21 -2.68
C ASP A 222 -2.53 9.70 -1.34
N GLY A 223 -1.42 9.13 -0.86
CA GLY A 223 -0.81 9.48 0.42
C GLY A 223 -1.34 8.72 1.63
N CYS A 224 -2.38 7.90 1.48
CA CYS A 224 -2.99 7.18 2.61
C CYS A 224 -2.06 6.10 3.22
N THR A 225 -1.21 5.45 2.43
CA THR A 225 -0.32 4.37 2.90
C THR A 225 0.76 4.92 3.82
N ILE A 226 1.49 5.95 3.37
CA ILE A 226 2.54 6.57 4.17
C ILE A 226 1.98 7.24 5.43
N ALA A 227 0.83 7.92 5.33
CA ALA A 227 0.16 8.55 6.46
C ALA A 227 -0.27 7.52 7.51
N GLY A 228 -0.88 6.40 7.08
CA GLY A 228 -1.27 5.31 7.98
C GLY A 228 -0.06 4.66 8.63
N THR A 229 0.96 4.28 7.86
CA THR A 229 2.19 3.67 8.38
C THR A 229 2.86 4.56 9.43
N TRP A 230 2.98 5.85 9.16
CA TRP A 230 3.50 6.83 10.13
C TRP A 230 2.67 6.90 11.40
N LYS A 231 1.34 6.97 11.27
CA LYS A 231 0.43 6.98 12.42
C LYS A 231 0.63 5.76 13.30
N GLY A 232 0.73 4.56 12.71
CA GLY A 232 0.99 3.33 13.46
C GLY A 232 2.32 3.33 14.22
N LEU A 233 3.39 3.79 13.58
CA LEU A 233 4.70 3.94 14.22
C LEU A 233 4.65 4.92 15.41
N ARG A 234 3.96 6.06 15.26
CA ARG A 234 3.77 7.04 16.35
C ARG A 234 2.99 6.46 17.53
N GLU A 235 1.90 5.75 17.27
CA GLU A 235 1.09 5.12 18.32
C GLU A 235 1.92 4.07 19.06
N MET A 236 2.69 3.21 18.36
CA MET A 236 3.55 2.23 19.00
C MET A 236 4.73 2.86 19.77
N ARG A 237 5.23 4.01 19.32
CA ARG A 237 6.19 4.79 20.10
C ARG A 237 5.57 5.33 21.40
N ALA A 238 4.33 5.84 21.32
CA ALA A 238 3.59 6.30 22.48
C ALA A 238 3.24 5.17 23.47
N LEU A 239 3.02 3.95 22.96
CA LEU A 239 2.81 2.74 23.75
C LEU A 239 4.11 2.08 24.24
N ASN A 240 5.29 2.67 23.98
CA ASN A 240 6.61 2.21 24.39
C ASN A 240 7.10 0.90 23.75
N PHE A 241 6.56 0.48 22.57
CA PHE A 241 7.10 -0.66 21.82
C PHE A 241 8.43 -0.35 21.15
N ILE A 242 8.62 0.89 20.72
CA ILE A 242 9.87 1.38 20.12
C ILE A 242 10.35 2.65 20.83
N LYS A 243 11.67 2.82 20.93
CA LYS A 243 12.27 3.99 21.59
C LYS A 243 12.51 5.17 20.65
N ARG A 244 12.63 4.93 19.35
CA ARG A 244 12.86 5.94 18.31
C ARG A 244 11.92 5.75 17.15
N LEU A 245 11.63 6.81 16.42
CA LEU A 245 10.84 6.78 15.21
C LEU A 245 11.79 6.79 13.99
N PRO A 246 11.48 6.03 12.93
CA PRO A 246 12.20 6.14 11.67
C PRO A 246 11.84 7.44 10.95
N ARG A 247 12.66 7.85 9.99
CA ARG A 247 12.32 8.86 9.00
C ARG A 247 11.50 8.19 7.88
N MET A 248 10.48 8.89 7.37
CA MET A 248 9.66 8.39 6.28
C MET A 248 10.21 8.89 4.94
N LEU A 249 10.42 7.97 4.00
CA LEU A 249 10.70 8.31 2.61
C LEU A 249 9.45 8.05 1.78
N GLY A 250 8.81 9.11 1.29
CA GLY A 250 7.71 9.02 0.34
C GLY A 250 8.27 8.99 -1.09
N VAL A 251 7.84 8.02 -1.89
CA VAL A 251 8.34 7.88 -3.26
C VAL A 251 7.19 7.93 -4.24
N GLN A 252 7.27 8.83 -5.21
CA GLN A 252 6.36 8.95 -6.35
C GLN A 252 7.09 8.62 -7.65
N ALA A 253 6.34 8.32 -8.71
CA ALA A 253 6.90 8.27 -10.06
C ALA A 253 7.06 9.69 -10.62
N GLU A 254 8.08 9.95 -11.43
CA GLU A 254 8.33 11.27 -12.04
C GLU A 254 7.14 11.80 -12.84
N GLY A 255 6.43 10.91 -13.54
CA GLY A 255 5.23 11.27 -14.30
C GLY A 255 3.98 11.50 -13.45
N ALA A 256 4.03 11.34 -12.11
CA ALA A 256 2.93 11.56 -11.18
C ALA A 256 3.47 11.97 -9.80
N ARG A 257 4.03 13.20 -9.68
CA ARG A 257 4.83 13.64 -8.52
C ARG A 257 4.29 14.86 -7.73
N PRO A 258 2.98 15.11 -7.67
CA PRO A 258 2.48 16.37 -7.07
C PRO A 258 2.81 16.53 -5.58
N LEU A 259 3.02 15.43 -4.83
CA LEU A 259 3.44 15.49 -3.42
C LEU A 259 4.92 15.83 -3.27
N VAL A 260 5.77 15.37 -4.18
CA VAL A 260 7.20 15.78 -4.23
C VAL A 260 7.26 17.28 -4.46
N ASP A 261 6.55 17.79 -5.47
CA ASP A 261 6.53 19.22 -5.81
C ASP A 261 6.01 20.08 -4.64
N ALA A 262 4.91 19.67 -4.01
CA ALA A 262 4.36 20.38 -2.85
C ALA A 262 5.30 20.38 -1.64
N PHE A 263 6.05 19.29 -1.45
CA PHE A 263 7.01 19.17 -0.36
C PHE A 263 8.24 20.04 -0.58
N GLU A 264 8.84 19.98 -1.77
CA GLU A 264 10.03 20.75 -2.18
C GLU A 264 9.76 22.26 -2.17
N GLN A 265 8.61 22.66 -2.71
CA GLN A 265 8.22 24.07 -2.81
C GLN A 265 7.57 24.62 -1.53
N ARG A 266 7.40 23.77 -0.50
CA ARG A 266 6.78 24.14 0.80
C ARG A 266 5.41 24.79 0.67
N ARG A 267 4.63 24.38 -0.32
CA ARG A 267 3.28 24.89 -0.61
C ARG A 267 2.21 23.81 -0.44
N ASP A 268 0.94 24.21 -0.55
CA ASP A 268 -0.18 23.29 -0.68
C ASP A 268 -0.09 22.53 -2.01
N LEU A 269 -0.70 21.35 -2.05
CA LEU A 269 -0.69 20.52 -3.23
C LEU A 269 -1.48 21.18 -4.37
N GLU A 270 -0.87 21.22 -5.53
CA GLU A 270 -1.54 21.49 -6.81
C GLU A 270 -1.66 20.17 -7.58
N PRO A 271 -2.86 19.82 -8.10
CA PRO A 271 -3.00 18.67 -8.98
C PRO A 271 -2.10 18.80 -10.21
N GLY A 272 -1.57 17.67 -10.65
CA GLY A 272 -0.65 17.61 -11.79
C GLY A 272 -0.96 16.44 -12.71
N PRO A 273 -0.17 16.23 -13.76
CA PRO A 273 -0.30 15.09 -14.65
C PRO A 273 -0.10 13.79 -13.91
N ALA A 274 -0.65 12.70 -14.44
CA ALA A 274 -0.47 11.35 -13.92
C ALA A 274 -0.24 10.38 -15.07
N GLN A 275 1.03 10.07 -15.32
CA GLN A 275 1.44 9.12 -16.34
C GLN A 275 2.65 8.32 -15.86
N THR A 276 2.46 7.05 -15.54
CA THR A 276 3.52 6.13 -15.15
C THR A 276 3.05 4.68 -15.35
N LEU A 277 4.00 3.76 -15.56
CA LEU A 277 3.70 2.33 -15.56
C LEU A 277 3.28 1.81 -14.17
N ALA A 278 3.61 2.51 -13.10
CA ALA A 278 3.24 2.15 -11.73
C ALA A 278 1.79 2.58 -11.40
N ASP A 279 0.80 1.92 -12.01
CA ASP A 279 -0.61 2.33 -12.05
C ASP A 279 -1.21 2.63 -10.66
N SER A 280 -0.86 1.85 -9.64
CA SER A 280 -1.38 2.01 -8.27
C SER A 280 -0.89 3.27 -7.55
N ILE A 281 0.11 3.97 -8.09
CA ILE A 281 0.59 5.29 -7.64
C ILE A 281 0.47 6.37 -8.72
N CYS A 282 -0.17 6.07 -9.85
CA CYS A 282 -0.47 7.02 -10.92
C CYS A 282 -1.62 7.94 -10.49
N VAL A 283 -1.32 8.93 -9.67
CA VAL A 283 -2.32 9.82 -9.04
C VAL A 283 -1.91 11.28 -9.21
N GLY A 284 -2.67 12.00 -10.03
CA GLY A 284 -2.45 13.44 -10.28
C GLY A 284 -3.01 14.35 -9.17
N HIS A 285 -4.04 13.89 -8.46
CA HIS A 285 -4.65 14.60 -7.33
C HIS A 285 -4.71 13.70 -6.08
N PRO A 286 -3.62 13.58 -5.31
CA PRO A 286 -3.57 12.85 -4.05
C PRO A 286 -4.54 13.40 -3.00
N ARG A 287 -5.66 12.72 -2.76
CA ARG A 287 -6.72 13.23 -1.86
C ARG A 287 -6.34 13.24 -0.39
N ASN A 288 -5.32 12.47 0.02
CA ASN A 288 -4.83 12.42 1.41
C ASN A 288 -3.50 13.18 1.60
N TRP A 289 -3.22 14.15 0.73
CA TRP A 289 -1.94 14.85 0.65
C TRP A 289 -1.53 15.53 1.97
N ARG A 290 -2.47 16.18 2.67
CA ARG A 290 -2.18 16.86 3.94
C ARG A 290 -1.59 15.93 4.98
N LYS A 291 -2.15 14.72 5.11
CA LYS A 291 -1.63 13.72 6.05
C LYS A 291 -0.31 13.13 5.58
N ALA A 292 -0.11 12.94 4.27
CA ALA A 292 1.14 12.46 3.70
C ALA A 292 2.28 13.46 3.93
N LEU A 293 2.07 14.74 3.61
CA LEU A 293 3.07 15.80 3.85
C LEU A 293 3.37 15.93 5.35
N ARG A 294 2.35 15.89 6.22
CA ARG A 294 2.51 15.91 7.67
C ARG A 294 3.37 14.75 8.14
N ALA A 295 3.10 13.52 7.69
CA ALA A 295 3.86 12.33 8.07
C ALA A 295 5.35 12.46 7.75
N VAL A 296 5.68 12.92 6.55
CA VAL A 296 7.06 13.10 6.13
C VAL A 296 7.74 14.25 6.88
N ARG A 297 7.06 15.38 7.07
CA ARG A 297 7.60 16.52 7.83
C ARG A 297 7.85 16.17 9.30
N GLU A 298 6.87 15.57 9.98
CA GLU A 298 6.99 15.17 11.40
C GLU A 298 8.10 14.13 11.63
N SER A 299 8.28 13.20 10.67
CA SER A 299 9.34 12.19 10.73
C SER A 299 10.72 12.74 10.39
N LYS A 300 10.85 14.02 10.01
CA LYS A 300 12.07 14.61 9.43
C LYS A 300 12.55 13.80 8.22
N GLY A 301 11.61 13.31 7.43
CA GLY A 301 11.80 12.51 6.25
C GLY A 301 11.94 13.33 4.98
N ALA A 302 11.75 12.67 3.84
CA ALA A 302 11.83 13.28 2.51
C ALA A 302 10.81 12.69 1.54
N PHE A 303 10.55 13.40 0.46
CA PHE A 303 9.94 12.88 -0.74
C PHE A 303 10.96 12.84 -1.87
N VAL A 304 10.88 11.82 -2.73
CA VAL A 304 11.66 11.72 -3.96
C VAL A 304 10.78 11.24 -5.11
N ALA A 305 11.12 11.63 -6.33
CA ALA A 305 10.51 11.10 -7.54
C ALA A 305 11.50 10.20 -8.27
N VAL A 306 11.01 9.09 -8.83
CA VAL A 306 11.83 8.10 -9.53
C VAL A 306 11.28 7.86 -10.93
N SER A 307 12.16 7.61 -11.91
CA SER A 307 11.74 7.27 -13.28
C SER A 307 11.10 5.89 -13.34
N ASP A 308 10.31 5.65 -14.38
CA ASP A 308 9.74 4.34 -14.68
C ASP A 308 10.82 3.27 -14.89
N GLU A 309 11.96 3.64 -15.48
CA GLU A 309 13.12 2.77 -15.67
C GLU A 309 13.75 2.35 -14.32
N ALA A 310 13.89 3.29 -13.38
CA ALA A 310 14.39 3.00 -12.03
C ALA A 310 13.43 2.06 -11.27
N ILE A 311 12.12 2.21 -11.47
CA ILE A 311 11.11 1.31 -10.91
C ILE A 311 11.25 -0.11 -11.49
N LEU A 312 11.40 -0.24 -12.82
CA LEU A 312 11.61 -1.54 -13.47
C LEU A 312 12.93 -2.19 -13.03
N GLU A 313 14.00 -1.41 -12.88
CA GLU A 313 15.26 -1.90 -12.33
C GLU A 313 15.07 -2.43 -10.90
N ALA A 314 14.39 -1.67 -10.03
CA ALA A 314 14.11 -2.08 -8.66
C ALA A 314 13.25 -3.35 -8.61
N MET A 315 12.28 -3.51 -9.52
CA MET A 315 11.47 -4.72 -9.65
C MET A 315 12.34 -5.94 -9.98
N ARG A 316 13.22 -5.82 -10.97
CA ARG A 316 14.14 -6.88 -11.37
C ARG A 316 15.10 -7.24 -10.23
N GLU A 317 15.73 -6.26 -9.62
CA GLU A 317 16.74 -6.50 -8.59
C GLU A 317 16.13 -6.97 -7.27
N ALA A 318 14.91 -6.54 -6.91
CA ALA A 318 14.18 -7.11 -5.78
C ALA A 318 14.01 -8.63 -5.96
N GLY A 319 13.53 -9.08 -7.13
CA GLY A 319 13.40 -10.50 -7.43
C GLY A 319 14.74 -11.24 -7.39
N ARG A 320 15.76 -10.75 -8.10
CA ARG A 320 17.08 -11.41 -8.26
C ARG A 320 17.91 -11.46 -6.99
N LEU A 321 17.81 -10.43 -6.14
CA LEU A 321 18.68 -10.27 -4.98
C LEU A 321 18.02 -10.63 -3.64
N SER A 322 16.68 -10.76 -3.60
CA SER A 322 15.96 -11.10 -2.36
C SER A 322 14.88 -12.18 -2.53
N GLY A 323 14.48 -12.51 -3.76
CA GLY A 323 13.35 -13.40 -4.02
C GLY A 323 11.97 -12.76 -3.81
N VAL A 324 11.90 -11.47 -3.46
CA VAL A 324 10.63 -10.76 -3.29
C VAL A 324 10.20 -10.19 -4.64
N PHE A 325 9.03 -10.62 -5.11
CA PHE A 325 8.47 -10.22 -6.40
C PHE A 325 7.34 -9.20 -6.19
N GLY A 326 7.67 -7.92 -6.30
CA GLY A 326 6.72 -6.82 -6.18
C GLY A 326 6.28 -6.25 -7.53
N GLU A 327 5.04 -5.74 -7.62
CA GLU A 327 4.57 -4.93 -8.76
C GLU A 327 5.31 -3.59 -8.84
N PRO A 328 5.29 -2.86 -9.98
CA PRO A 328 5.99 -1.58 -10.11
C PRO A 328 5.69 -0.60 -8.98
N ALA A 329 4.41 -0.34 -8.70
CA ALA A 329 4.01 0.49 -7.58
C ALA A 329 4.47 -0.05 -6.21
N GLY A 330 4.62 -1.37 -6.10
CA GLY A 330 5.09 -2.05 -4.88
C GLY A 330 6.56 -1.78 -4.58
N VAL A 331 7.38 -1.66 -5.59
CA VAL A 331 8.85 -1.53 -5.46
C VAL A 331 9.37 -0.10 -5.67
N ALA A 332 8.51 0.86 -6.02
CA ALA A 332 8.94 2.25 -6.19
C ALA A 332 9.65 2.79 -4.94
N GLY A 333 9.22 2.37 -3.72
CA GLY A 333 9.89 2.71 -2.48
C GLY A 333 11.35 2.26 -2.43
N LEU A 334 11.67 1.11 -3.03
CA LEU A 334 13.03 0.59 -3.14
C LEU A 334 13.88 1.39 -4.14
N ALA A 335 13.29 1.75 -5.30
CA ALA A 335 13.94 2.63 -6.27
C ALA A 335 14.30 3.98 -5.62
N GLY A 336 13.36 4.56 -4.88
CA GLY A 336 13.59 5.83 -4.15
C GLY A 336 14.66 5.74 -3.07
N LEU A 337 14.80 4.61 -2.36
CA LEU A 337 15.90 4.41 -1.42
C LEU A 337 17.25 4.47 -2.12
N ARG A 338 17.40 3.75 -3.24
CA ARG A 338 18.64 3.76 -4.01
C ARG A 338 18.98 5.16 -4.52
N GLN A 339 18.02 5.87 -5.08
CA GLN A 339 18.19 7.24 -5.56
C GLN A 339 18.58 8.17 -4.42
N ALA A 340 17.86 8.14 -3.30
CA ALA A 340 18.15 9.00 -2.14
C ALA A 340 19.54 8.75 -1.54
N VAL A 341 20.07 7.52 -1.60
CA VAL A 341 21.45 7.21 -1.22
C VAL A 341 22.45 7.75 -2.24
N ALA A 342 22.17 7.60 -3.53
CA ALA A 342 23.04 8.12 -4.59
C ALA A 342 23.16 9.65 -4.56
N GLU A 343 22.09 10.34 -4.24
CA GLU A 343 22.01 11.80 -4.08
C GLU A 343 22.55 12.31 -2.73
N GLY A 344 22.96 11.40 -1.81
CA GLY A 344 23.48 11.76 -0.49
C GLY A 344 22.42 12.21 0.52
N LEU A 345 21.13 12.10 0.19
CA LEU A 345 20.01 12.39 1.09
C LEU A 345 19.93 11.38 2.23
N ILE A 346 20.23 10.11 1.94
CA ILE A 346 20.34 9.02 2.91
C ILE A 346 21.80 8.56 3.00
N SER A 347 22.31 8.51 4.23
CA SER A 347 23.66 8.02 4.48
C SER A 347 23.81 6.55 4.10
N ARG A 348 24.93 6.18 3.47
CA ARG A 348 25.31 4.77 3.21
C ARG A 348 25.40 3.92 4.49
N ARG A 349 25.58 4.55 5.65
CA ARG A 349 25.60 3.89 6.96
C ARG A 349 24.21 3.65 7.54
N ALA A 350 23.16 4.14 6.90
CA ALA A 350 21.79 3.99 7.36
C ALA A 350 21.26 2.57 7.15
N THR A 351 20.28 2.20 7.97
CA THR A 351 19.42 1.05 7.78
C THR A 351 18.07 1.51 7.25
N ALA A 352 17.46 0.71 6.39
CA ALA A 352 16.15 1.03 5.83
C ALA A 352 15.21 -0.18 5.80
N LEU A 353 13.91 0.10 5.71
CA LEU A 353 12.88 -0.86 5.37
C LEU A 353 12.07 -0.30 4.20
N ALA A 354 11.90 -1.10 3.15
CA ALA A 354 10.97 -0.79 2.06
C ALA A 354 9.68 -1.60 2.21
N VAL A 355 8.53 -0.92 2.11
CA VAL A 355 7.24 -1.59 2.08
C VAL A 355 6.92 -1.97 0.64
N VAL A 356 6.97 -3.27 0.31
CA VAL A 356 6.60 -3.81 -1.01
C VAL A 356 5.10 -4.00 -1.03
N THR A 357 4.36 -3.06 -1.63
CA THR A 357 2.92 -2.91 -1.41
C THR A 357 2.02 -3.87 -2.19
N GLY A 358 2.55 -4.63 -3.14
CA GLY A 358 1.75 -5.61 -3.91
C GLY A 358 2.63 -6.57 -4.69
N SER A 359 2.06 -7.74 -4.98
CA SER A 359 2.73 -8.83 -5.72
C SER A 359 2.94 -8.48 -7.20
N GLY A 360 4.10 -8.84 -7.74
CA GLY A 360 4.44 -8.68 -9.16
C GLY A 360 3.55 -9.48 -10.12
N LEU A 361 2.86 -10.52 -9.63
CA LEU A 361 1.88 -11.26 -10.43
C LEU A 361 0.66 -10.42 -10.83
N LYS A 362 0.47 -9.26 -10.21
CA LYS A 362 -0.60 -8.32 -10.59
C LYS A 362 -0.28 -7.48 -11.82
N ASP A 363 1.00 -7.44 -12.23
CA ASP A 363 1.46 -6.75 -13.44
C ASP A 363 2.55 -7.55 -14.17
N VAL A 364 2.13 -8.63 -14.79
CA VAL A 364 3.02 -9.53 -15.54
C VAL A 364 3.67 -8.82 -16.74
N LYS A 365 2.99 -7.83 -17.36
CA LYS A 365 3.56 -7.08 -18.50
C LYS A 365 4.79 -6.29 -18.08
N SER A 366 4.70 -5.58 -16.98
CA SER A 366 5.84 -4.84 -16.43
C SER A 366 6.95 -5.78 -15.94
N ALA A 367 6.60 -6.96 -15.39
CA ALA A 367 7.58 -7.95 -15.00
C ALA A 367 8.41 -8.47 -16.18
N ILE A 368 7.75 -8.79 -17.29
CA ILE A 368 8.42 -9.21 -18.53
C ILE A 368 9.28 -8.08 -19.10
N ARG A 369 8.77 -6.84 -19.09
CA ARG A 369 9.54 -5.66 -19.50
C ARG A 369 10.81 -5.48 -18.65
N ALA A 370 10.71 -5.69 -17.33
CA ALA A 370 11.83 -5.57 -16.41
C ALA A 370 12.88 -6.69 -16.56
N ALA A 371 12.44 -7.94 -16.76
CA ALA A 371 13.29 -9.13 -16.71
C ALA A 371 13.76 -9.63 -18.07
N GLY A 372 13.02 -9.32 -19.16
CA GLY A 372 13.23 -9.84 -20.50
C GLY A 372 12.33 -11.02 -20.82
N GLN A 373 12.49 -11.54 -22.04
CA GLN A 373 11.75 -12.69 -22.56
C GLN A 373 12.52 -14.00 -22.33
N PRO A 374 11.81 -15.12 -22.13
CA PRO A 374 12.44 -16.42 -22.11
C PRO A 374 12.98 -16.78 -23.52
N VAL A 375 14.02 -17.58 -23.57
CA VAL A 375 14.49 -18.21 -24.82
C VAL A 375 13.64 -19.42 -25.10
N THR A 376 13.31 -19.65 -26.39
CA THR A 376 12.65 -20.84 -26.84
C THR A 376 13.67 -21.65 -27.63
N LEU A 377 13.91 -22.89 -27.20
CA LEU A 377 14.75 -23.88 -27.92
C LEU A 377 13.86 -25.04 -28.34
N ARG A 378 14.25 -25.72 -29.42
CA ARG A 378 13.71 -27.05 -29.75
C ARG A 378 14.24 -28.06 -28.72
N PRO A 379 13.60 -29.22 -28.54
CA PRO A 379 14.11 -30.30 -27.69
C PRO A 379 15.32 -30.99 -28.38
N ASP A 380 16.44 -30.29 -28.49
CA ASP A 380 17.64 -30.65 -29.21
C ASP A 380 18.87 -30.30 -28.36
N ASP A 381 19.68 -31.31 -28.06
CA ASP A 381 20.85 -31.19 -27.19
C ASP A 381 21.94 -30.29 -27.80
N ALA A 382 22.08 -30.26 -29.15
CA ALA A 382 23.06 -29.41 -29.80
C ALA A 382 22.65 -27.94 -29.73
N GLU A 383 21.37 -27.64 -29.88
CA GLU A 383 20.84 -26.28 -29.75
C GLU A 383 21.00 -25.78 -28.30
N LEU A 384 20.70 -26.62 -27.31
CA LEU A 384 20.95 -26.32 -25.91
C LEU A 384 22.44 -26.05 -25.60
N ALA A 385 23.31 -26.92 -26.10
CA ALA A 385 24.76 -26.78 -25.92
C ALA A 385 25.29 -25.48 -26.54
N ALA A 386 24.84 -25.14 -27.75
CA ALA A 386 25.19 -23.89 -28.41
C ALA A 386 24.74 -22.65 -27.57
N TYR A 387 23.50 -22.66 -27.10
CA TYR A 387 22.96 -21.59 -26.26
C TYR A 387 23.75 -21.41 -24.96
N LEU A 388 24.07 -22.49 -24.24
CA LEU A 388 24.83 -22.43 -22.98
C LEU A 388 26.30 -22.03 -23.20
N LYS A 389 26.87 -22.31 -24.39
CA LYS A 389 28.21 -21.83 -24.74
C LYS A 389 28.26 -20.30 -24.91
N GLU A 390 27.22 -19.72 -25.53
CA GLU A 390 27.11 -18.27 -25.71
C GLU A 390 26.72 -17.54 -24.42
N ARG A 391 25.95 -18.19 -23.56
CA ARG A 391 25.42 -17.64 -22.31
C ARG A 391 25.62 -18.62 -21.16
N PRO A 392 26.84 -18.74 -20.63
CA PRO A 392 27.12 -19.64 -19.51
C PRO A 392 26.30 -19.22 -18.25
N VAL A 393 25.82 -20.23 -17.52
CA VAL A 393 25.02 -20.06 -16.31
C VAL A 393 25.85 -19.51 -15.15
#